data_216334c48e1d72cbd02e3b52e064914d
#
_entry.id   216334c48e1d72cbd02e3b52e064914d
#
_cell.length_a   1.000
_cell.length_b   1.000
_cell.length_c   1.000
_cell.angle_alpha   90.00
_cell.angle_beta   90.00
_cell.angle_gamma   90.00
#
_symmetry.space_group_name_H-M   'P 1'
#
loop_
_entity.id
_entity.type
_entity.pdbx_description
1 polymer ?
#
loop_
_entity_poly.entity_id
_entity_poly.type
_entity_poly.pdbx_seq_one_letter_code
_entity_poly.pdbx_strand_id
1 'polypeptide(L)'
;MRVFLNPGHAPDGNPDPGACGYGLRECNVAKSVADLVAGYLSAAGVEVVVNLQSDSLHEVVSSSNRAGADVFISIHCNACNGMAQGTEVWHYYSSAEGEKLAQCIQNQIVDALGTVDRGIKAAKPGVNGLYVLSNTDAVAVLVELAFIDHAGDAQLLCSRQDEFARAIARGVTDYEGEC
;
A
#
# COMPACT_ATOMS: atom_id res chain seq x y z
N MET A 1 10.55 -11.54 -10.03
CA MET A 1 9.62 -11.33 -8.90
C MET A 1 8.21 -11.10 -9.44
N ARG A 2 7.20 -11.67 -8.79
CA ARG A 2 5.77 -11.61 -9.14
C ARG A 2 5.03 -10.83 -8.07
N VAL A 3 4.41 -9.70 -8.45
CA VAL A 3 3.78 -8.76 -7.51
C VAL A 3 2.27 -8.80 -7.64
N PHE A 4 1.58 -8.90 -6.51
CA PHE A 4 0.14 -8.69 -6.39
C PHE A 4 -0.13 -7.31 -5.79
N LEU A 5 -0.94 -6.51 -6.46
CA LEU A 5 -1.38 -5.20 -5.97
C LEU A 5 -2.83 -5.29 -5.48
N ASN A 6 -3.07 -4.71 -4.32
CA ASN A 6 -4.41 -4.61 -3.74
C ASN A 6 -4.73 -3.15 -3.38
N PRO A 7 -5.40 -2.41 -4.25
CA PRO A 7 -6.05 -1.16 -3.82
C PRO A 7 -7.09 -1.46 -2.74
N GLY A 8 -7.04 -0.75 -1.62
CA GLY A 8 -7.97 -0.94 -0.52
C GLY A 8 -9.42 -0.63 -0.88
N HIS A 9 -10.34 -1.21 -0.10
CA HIS A 9 -11.78 -0.95 -0.12
C HIS A 9 -12.51 -1.44 -1.38
N ALA A 10 -13.82 -1.12 -1.47
CA ALA A 10 -14.66 -1.58 -2.56
C ALA A 10 -14.39 -0.84 -3.88
N PRO A 11 -14.48 -1.53 -5.02
CA PRO A 11 -14.50 -0.86 -6.32
C PRO A 11 -15.59 0.22 -6.36
N ASP A 12 -15.24 1.40 -6.89
CA ASP A 12 -16.14 2.57 -6.93
C ASP A 12 -16.68 3.01 -5.56
N GLY A 13 -16.16 2.42 -4.46
CA GLY A 13 -16.50 2.73 -3.08
C GLY A 13 -17.93 2.35 -2.67
N ASN A 14 -18.46 1.29 -3.23
CA ASN A 14 -19.77 0.75 -2.84
C ASN A 14 -19.65 -0.76 -2.56
N PRO A 15 -19.89 -1.23 -1.34
CA PRO A 15 -20.43 -0.50 -0.17
C PRO A 15 -19.41 0.27 0.67
N ASP A 16 -18.12 0.06 0.51
CA ASP A 16 -17.06 0.60 1.36
C ASP A 16 -16.14 1.57 0.60
N PRO A 17 -16.29 2.89 0.80
CA PRO A 17 -15.40 3.88 0.18
C PRO A 17 -14.04 4.02 0.89
N GLY A 18 -13.84 3.38 2.06
CA GLY A 18 -12.76 3.71 2.96
C GLY A 18 -12.91 5.08 3.61
N ALA A 19 -11.82 5.62 4.12
CA ALA A 19 -11.81 6.96 4.66
C ALA A 19 -12.10 8.01 3.59
N CYS A 20 -12.75 9.11 4.02
CA CYS A 20 -13.10 10.22 3.14
C CYS A 20 -12.68 11.55 3.78
N GLY A 21 -12.08 12.44 2.99
CA GLY A 21 -11.68 13.77 3.46
C GLY A 21 -11.33 14.68 2.30
N TYR A 22 -11.55 15.96 2.44
CA TYR A 22 -11.20 17.00 1.45
C TYR A 22 -11.68 16.69 0.01
N GLY A 23 -12.84 16.03 -0.12
CA GLY A 23 -13.39 15.64 -1.43
C GLY A 23 -12.78 14.37 -2.02
N LEU A 24 -11.84 13.73 -1.33
CA LEU A 24 -11.22 12.47 -1.70
C LEU A 24 -11.98 11.29 -1.06
N ARG A 25 -11.90 10.13 -1.72
CA ARG A 25 -12.34 8.82 -1.22
C ARG A 25 -11.14 7.87 -1.32
N GLU A 26 -10.81 7.20 -0.25
CA GLU A 26 -9.65 6.31 -0.17
C GLU A 26 -9.63 5.26 -1.28
N CYS A 27 -10.77 4.59 -1.54
CA CYS A 27 -10.86 3.60 -2.61
C CYS A 27 -10.40 4.13 -3.98
N ASN A 28 -10.71 5.40 -4.29
CA ASN A 28 -10.34 6.01 -5.56
C ASN A 28 -8.85 6.35 -5.60
N VAL A 29 -8.30 6.90 -4.50
CA VAL A 29 -6.87 7.22 -4.39
C VAL A 29 -6.05 5.93 -4.46
N ALA A 30 -6.41 4.92 -3.68
CA ALA A 30 -5.74 3.62 -3.66
C ALA A 30 -5.72 2.96 -5.05
N LYS A 31 -6.88 2.97 -5.73
CA LYS A 31 -6.99 2.41 -7.10
C LYS A 31 -6.10 3.15 -8.10
N SER A 32 -6.16 4.47 -8.11
CA SER A 32 -5.36 5.29 -9.01
C SER A 32 -3.86 5.08 -8.80
N VAL A 33 -3.40 5.08 -7.54
CA VAL A 33 -1.99 4.83 -7.21
C VAL A 33 -1.58 3.42 -7.60
N ALA A 34 -2.39 2.39 -7.30
CA ALA A 34 -2.08 1.01 -7.65
C ALA A 34 -1.96 0.79 -9.18
N ASP A 35 -2.81 1.43 -9.97
CA ASP A 35 -2.74 1.36 -11.44
C ASP A 35 -1.44 1.96 -11.97
N LEU A 36 -1.01 3.09 -11.40
CA LEU A 36 0.27 3.71 -11.74
C LEU A 36 1.46 2.84 -11.30
N VAL A 37 1.41 2.27 -10.08
CA VAL A 37 2.43 1.31 -9.59
C VAL A 37 2.57 0.13 -10.55
N ALA A 38 1.45 -0.45 -11.00
CA ALA A 38 1.46 -1.56 -11.96
C ALA A 38 2.19 -1.18 -13.26
N GLY A 39 1.96 0.04 -13.76
CA GLY A 39 2.66 0.56 -14.93
C GLY A 39 4.17 0.68 -14.73
N TYR A 40 4.60 1.26 -13.59
CA TYR A 40 6.03 1.43 -13.28
C TYR A 40 6.75 0.10 -13.04
N LEU A 41 6.14 -0.83 -12.32
CA LEU A 41 6.71 -2.15 -12.10
C LEU A 41 6.86 -2.92 -13.42
N SER A 42 5.83 -2.90 -14.27
CA SER A 42 5.89 -3.54 -15.59
C SER A 42 6.98 -2.92 -16.47
N ALA A 43 7.14 -1.60 -16.45
CA ALA A 43 8.21 -0.91 -17.19
C ALA A 43 9.61 -1.25 -16.66
N ALA A 44 9.73 -1.59 -15.38
CA ALA A 44 10.97 -2.06 -14.75
C ALA A 44 11.23 -3.57 -14.96
N GLY A 45 10.35 -4.30 -15.66
CA GLY A 45 10.48 -5.73 -15.90
C GLY A 45 9.97 -6.63 -14.77
N VAL A 46 9.28 -6.05 -13.77
CA VAL A 46 8.64 -6.79 -12.68
C VAL A 46 7.24 -7.25 -13.12
N GLU A 47 6.93 -8.53 -12.92
CA GLU A 47 5.64 -9.10 -13.31
C GLU A 47 4.55 -8.72 -12.29
N VAL A 48 3.57 -7.91 -12.71
CA VAL A 48 2.35 -7.67 -11.93
C VAL A 48 1.32 -8.74 -12.29
N VAL A 49 1.17 -9.74 -11.42
CA VAL A 49 0.29 -10.89 -11.69
C VAL A 49 -1.19 -10.58 -11.56
N VAL A 50 -1.54 -9.67 -10.63
CA VAL A 50 -2.92 -9.21 -10.40
C VAL A 50 -2.89 -7.81 -9.78
N ASN A 51 -3.86 -6.98 -10.16
CA ASN A 51 -4.19 -5.70 -9.51
C ASN A 51 -5.70 -5.76 -9.19
N LEU A 52 -6.03 -6.20 -7.96
CA LEU A 52 -7.40 -6.50 -7.54
C LEU A 52 -7.86 -5.57 -6.41
N GLN A 53 -8.88 -4.77 -6.68
CA GLN A 53 -9.66 -4.05 -5.69
C GLN A 53 -10.90 -4.87 -5.32
N SER A 54 -11.13 -5.11 -4.03
CA SER A 54 -12.31 -5.80 -3.51
C SER A 54 -12.52 -5.44 -2.04
N ASP A 55 -13.77 -5.35 -1.61
CA ASP A 55 -14.17 -5.24 -0.20
C ASP A 55 -14.12 -6.58 0.55
N SER A 56 -13.95 -7.68 -0.19
CA SER A 56 -13.76 -9.01 0.38
C SER A 56 -12.30 -9.32 0.63
N LEU A 57 -11.83 -9.14 1.87
CA LEU A 57 -10.45 -9.49 2.26
C LEU A 57 -10.13 -10.96 1.98
N HIS A 58 -11.11 -11.88 2.11
CA HIS A 58 -10.94 -13.28 1.77
C HIS A 58 -10.70 -13.48 0.27
N GLU A 59 -11.41 -12.76 -0.59
CA GLU A 59 -11.20 -12.82 -2.05
C GLU A 59 -9.80 -12.32 -2.41
N VAL A 60 -9.37 -11.18 -1.85
CA VAL A 60 -8.04 -10.60 -2.07
C VAL A 60 -6.94 -11.60 -1.70
N VAL A 61 -6.97 -12.15 -0.49
CA VAL A 61 -5.99 -13.14 0.00
C VAL A 61 -6.00 -14.40 -0.85
N SER A 62 -7.18 -14.97 -1.10
CA SER A 62 -7.31 -16.19 -1.92
C SER A 62 -6.82 -15.97 -3.35
N SER A 63 -7.03 -14.78 -3.92
CA SER A 63 -6.54 -14.44 -5.25
C SER A 63 -5.02 -14.33 -5.28
N SER A 64 -4.41 -13.66 -4.28
CA SER A 64 -2.95 -13.55 -4.15
C SER A 64 -2.29 -14.93 -4.04
N ASN A 65 -2.79 -15.78 -3.13
CA ASN A 65 -2.23 -17.11 -2.90
C ASN A 65 -2.38 -18.01 -4.15
N ARG A 66 -3.54 -17.98 -4.84
CA ARG A 66 -3.72 -18.70 -6.11
C ARG A 66 -2.83 -18.19 -7.24
N ALA A 67 -2.56 -16.89 -7.29
CA ALA A 67 -1.67 -16.31 -8.28
C ALA A 67 -0.21 -16.68 -8.03
N GLY A 68 0.15 -17.18 -6.84
CA GLY A 68 1.51 -17.49 -6.45
C GLY A 68 2.39 -16.23 -6.50
N ALA A 69 1.90 -15.13 -5.94
CA ALA A 69 2.66 -13.90 -5.83
C ALA A 69 3.85 -14.07 -4.87
N ASP A 70 5.00 -13.50 -5.21
CA ASP A 70 6.16 -13.42 -4.32
C ASP A 70 5.99 -12.27 -3.32
N VAL A 71 5.41 -11.17 -3.78
CA VAL A 71 5.17 -9.93 -3.02
C VAL A 71 3.71 -9.51 -3.14
N PHE A 72 3.15 -9.07 -2.01
CA PHE A 72 1.80 -8.53 -1.89
C PHE A 72 1.86 -7.10 -1.34
N ILE A 73 1.25 -6.15 -2.03
CA ILE A 73 1.22 -4.74 -1.64
C ILE A 73 -0.22 -4.27 -1.57
N SER A 74 -0.72 -4.01 -0.37
CA SER A 74 -1.99 -3.31 -0.15
C SER A 74 -1.76 -1.81 -0.07
N ILE A 75 -2.61 -1.00 -0.70
CA ILE A 75 -2.46 0.45 -0.79
C ILE A 75 -3.68 1.11 -0.19
N HIS A 76 -3.47 1.96 0.81
CA HIS A 76 -4.47 2.62 1.63
C HIS A 76 -4.16 4.10 1.88
N CYS A 77 -5.11 4.80 2.47
CA CYS A 77 -4.92 6.13 3.04
C CYS A 77 -5.35 6.12 4.51
N ASN A 78 -4.49 6.60 5.38
CA ASN A 78 -4.78 6.71 6.80
C ASN A 78 -5.82 7.81 7.10
N ALA A 79 -6.49 7.70 8.24
CA ALA A 79 -7.35 8.73 8.80
C ALA A 79 -7.37 8.63 10.32
N CYS A 80 -7.56 9.75 11.01
CA CYS A 80 -7.60 9.76 12.47
C CYS A 80 -8.51 10.88 13.02
N ASN A 81 -7.97 12.08 13.19
CA ASN A 81 -8.60 13.19 13.90
C ASN A 81 -8.40 14.54 13.18
N GLY A 82 -7.98 14.54 11.92
CA GLY A 82 -7.67 15.71 11.14
C GLY A 82 -6.35 16.41 11.51
N MET A 83 -5.61 15.88 12.49
CA MET A 83 -4.32 16.44 12.98
C MET A 83 -3.15 15.52 12.70
N ALA A 84 -3.36 14.21 12.65
CA ALA A 84 -2.33 13.24 12.33
C ALA A 84 -1.93 13.37 10.85
N GLN A 85 -0.64 13.17 10.54
CA GLN A 85 -0.11 13.29 9.19
C GLN A 85 1.07 12.36 8.96
N GLY A 86 1.39 12.11 7.70
CA GLY A 86 2.58 11.37 7.28
C GLY A 86 2.29 9.97 6.75
N THR A 87 3.35 9.28 6.37
CA THR A 87 3.35 7.95 5.75
C THR A 87 3.80 6.88 6.74
N GLU A 88 3.16 5.72 6.68
CA GLU A 88 3.62 4.53 7.40
C GLU A 88 3.39 3.28 6.56
N VAL A 89 4.29 2.28 6.69
CA VAL A 89 4.14 0.99 6.02
C VAL A 89 4.09 -0.14 7.04
N TRP A 90 3.07 -0.97 6.93
CA TRP A 90 2.84 -2.10 7.81
C TRP A 90 3.36 -3.40 7.22
N HIS A 91 3.95 -4.26 8.05
CA HIS A 91 4.38 -5.61 7.70
C HIS A 91 3.90 -6.62 8.75
N TYR A 92 3.89 -7.91 8.41
CA TYR A 92 3.59 -8.94 9.39
C TYR A 92 4.71 -9.04 10.44
N TYR A 93 4.37 -9.04 11.72
CA TYR A 93 5.29 -8.83 12.86
C TYR A 93 6.49 -9.79 12.92
N SER A 94 6.41 -10.98 12.34
CA SER A 94 7.48 -11.98 12.34
C SER A 94 8.10 -12.20 10.96
N SER A 95 7.77 -11.36 9.97
CA SER A 95 8.32 -11.42 8.62
C SER A 95 9.52 -10.48 8.48
N ALA A 96 10.73 -11.03 8.50
CA ALA A 96 11.95 -10.24 8.26
C ALA A 96 11.99 -9.67 6.83
N GLU A 97 11.52 -10.44 5.84
CA GLU A 97 11.43 -9.97 4.46
C GLU A 97 10.35 -8.89 4.29
N GLY A 98 9.20 -9.03 5.00
CA GLY A 98 8.19 -7.99 5.04
C GLY A 98 8.69 -6.69 5.69
N GLU A 99 9.51 -6.78 6.72
CA GLU A 99 10.18 -5.63 7.36
C GLU A 99 11.11 -4.91 6.38
N LYS A 100 11.96 -5.64 5.64
CA LYS A 100 12.85 -5.07 4.61
C LYS A 100 12.06 -4.38 3.50
N LEU A 101 11.05 -5.06 2.94
CA LEU A 101 10.20 -4.48 1.88
C LEU A 101 9.50 -3.22 2.37
N ALA A 102 8.95 -3.25 3.60
CA ALA A 102 8.30 -2.09 4.21
C ALA A 102 9.28 -0.92 4.36
N GLN A 103 10.52 -1.18 4.79
CA GLN A 103 11.53 -0.14 4.95
C GLN A 103 11.94 0.47 3.60
N CYS A 104 12.13 -0.36 2.56
CA CYS A 104 12.46 0.13 1.21
C CYS A 104 11.36 1.07 0.69
N ILE A 105 10.09 0.67 0.79
CA ILE A 105 8.96 1.48 0.34
C ILE A 105 8.82 2.76 1.18
N GLN A 106 8.90 2.65 2.52
CA GLN A 106 8.81 3.80 3.44
C GLN A 106 9.84 4.87 3.09
N ASN A 107 11.11 4.48 2.95
CA ASN A 107 12.20 5.39 2.63
C ASN A 107 11.93 6.15 1.32
N GLN A 108 11.54 5.42 0.25
CA GLN A 108 11.29 6.02 -1.05
C GLN A 108 10.12 7.02 -1.04
N ILE A 109 9.04 6.72 -0.30
CA ILE A 109 7.90 7.65 -0.20
C ILE A 109 8.30 8.92 0.55
N VAL A 110 8.96 8.76 1.72
CA VAL A 110 9.38 9.91 2.53
C VAL A 110 10.36 10.80 1.76
N ASP A 111 11.35 10.21 1.10
CA ASP A 111 12.35 10.94 0.32
C ASP A 111 11.74 11.68 -0.88
N ALA A 112 10.81 11.05 -1.59
CA ALA A 112 10.21 11.64 -2.79
C ALA A 112 9.19 12.75 -2.49
N LEU A 113 8.38 12.58 -1.44
CA LEU A 113 7.22 13.43 -1.17
C LEU A 113 7.42 14.38 0.01
N GLY A 114 8.43 14.14 0.85
CA GLY A 114 8.66 14.92 2.06
C GLY A 114 7.55 14.77 3.11
N THR A 115 6.86 13.64 3.10
CA THR A 115 5.85 13.33 4.12
C THR A 115 6.50 13.15 5.49
N VAL A 116 5.76 13.38 6.55
CA VAL A 116 6.23 13.03 7.90
C VAL A 116 6.49 11.54 7.96
N ASP A 117 7.71 11.15 8.30
CA ASP A 117 8.08 9.75 8.48
C ASP A 117 7.51 9.21 9.79
N ARG A 118 6.50 8.34 9.68
CA ARG A 118 5.92 7.63 10.81
C ARG A 118 6.57 6.26 11.04
N GLY A 119 7.49 5.87 10.16
CA GLY A 119 8.23 4.61 10.18
C GLY A 119 7.38 3.39 9.80
N ILE A 120 8.04 2.25 9.80
CA ILE A 120 7.38 0.96 9.58
C ILE A 120 6.69 0.46 10.84
N LYS A 121 5.64 -0.36 10.68
CA LYS A 121 4.80 -0.88 11.76
C LYS A 121 4.65 -2.40 11.68
N ALA A 122 4.80 -3.06 12.82
CA ALA A 122 4.61 -4.49 12.92
C ALA A 122 3.13 -4.84 13.25
N ALA A 123 2.42 -5.48 12.33
CA ALA A 123 1.06 -5.95 12.52
C ALA A 123 1.07 -7.32 13.21
N LYS A 124 0.56 -7.38 14.45
CA LYS A 124 0.51 -8.60 15.28
C LYS A 124 -0.94 -9.05 15.49
N PRO A 125 -1.30 -10.30 15.11
CA PRO A 125 -2.63 -10.83 15.36
C PRO A 125 -3.07 -10.69 16.82
N GLY A 126 -4.33 -10.31 17.04
CA GLY A 126 -4.88 -10.12 18.39
C GLY A 126 -4.51 -8.80 19.09
N VAL A 127 -3.65 -7.97 18.48
CA VAL A 127 -3.24 -6.65 18.99
C VAL A 127 -3.63 -5.55 18.02
N ASN A 128 -3.00 -5.55 16.85
CA ASN A 128 -3.19 -4.59 15.76
C ASN A 128 -3.07 -5.29 14.39
N GLY A 129 -3.48 -6.58 14.34
CA GLY A 129 -3.29 -7.41 13.16
C GLY A 129 -4.15 -6.96 11.98
N LEU A 130 -3.55 -7.02 10.80
CA LEU A 130 -4.21 -6.78 9.52
C LEU A 130 -4.42 -8.12 8.81
N TYR A 131 -5.67 -8.39 8.41
CA TYR A 131 -6.08 -9.68 7.84
C TYR A 131 -5.24 -10.08 6.62
N VAL A 132 -5.03 -9.16 5.69
CA VAL A 132 -4.27 -9.42 4.47
C VAL A 132 -2.81 -9.76 4.75
N LEU A 133 -2.18 -9.13 5.74
CA LEU A 133 -0.79 -9.42 6.13
C LEU A 133 -0.63 -10.75 6.85
N SER A 134 -1.70 -11.21 7.52
CA SER A 134 -1.67 -12.43 8.33
C SER A 134 -2.01 -13.70 7.55
N ASN A 135 -2.67 -13.57 6.39
CA ASN A 135 -3.24 -14.71 5.66
C ASN A 135 -2.72 -14.84 4.22
N THR A 136 -1.87 -13.93 3.77
CA THR A 136 -1.19 -14.00 2.47
C THR A 136 0.10 -14.80 2.59
N ASP A 137 0.33 -15.71 1.63
CA ASP A 137 1.56 -16.53 1.57
C ASP A 137 2.77 -15.73 1.09
N ALA A 138 2.54 -14.64 0.36
CA ALA A 138 3.56 -13.74 -0.17
C ALA A 138 4.22 -12.90 0.94
N VAL A 139 5.38 -12.33 0.66
CA VAL A 139 5.95 -11.23 1.46
C VAL A 139 5.02 -10.03 1.37
N ALA A 140 4.33 -9.70 2.46
CA ALA A 140 3.19 -8.78 2.44
C ALA A 140 3.44 -7.48 3.20
N VAL A 141 3.04 -6.36 2.58
CA VAL A 141 3.02 -5.03 3.19
C VAL A 141 1.69 -4.32 2.92
N LEU A 142 1.33 -3.39 3.82
CA LEU A 142 0.24 -2.44 3.62
C LEU A 142 0.79 -1.03 3.78
N VAL A 143 0.61 -0.23 2.73
CA VAL A 143 1.11 1.14 2.63
C VAL A 143 -0.01 2.11 2.95
N GLU A 144 0.15 2.87 4.02
CA GLU A 144 -0.66 4.04 4.33
C GLU A 144 0.02 5.27 3.73
N LEU A 145 -0.45 5.70 2.57
CA LEU A 145 0.16 6.75 1.76
C LEU A 145 0.34 8.04 2.56
N ALA A 146 -0.75 8.54 3.13
CA ALA A 146 -0.85 9.75 3.92
C ALA A 146 -2.24 9.84 4.58
N PHE A 147 -2.49 10.83 5.45
CA PHE A 147 -3.78 10.99 6.12
C PHE A 147 -4.77 11.78 5.26
N ILE A 148 -5.83 11.12 4.82
CA ILE A 148 -6.84 11.70 3.92
C ILE A 148 -7.67 12.81 4.60
N ASP A 149 -7.72 12.80 5.93
CA ASP A 149 -8.42 13.80 6.76
C ASP A 149 -7.53 14.94 7.26
N HIS A 150 -6.21 14.97 6.85
CA HIS A 150 -5.30 16.07 7.14
C HIS A 150 -5.09 16.95 5.89
N ALA A 151 -5.22 18.27 6.01
CA ALA A 151 -5.24 19.19 4.86
C ALA A 151 -4.00 19.09 3.95
N GLY A 152 -2.80 19.08 4.54
CA GLY A 152 -1.55 18.99 3.79
C GLY A 152 -1.38 17.65 3.08
N ASP A 153 -1.69 16.55 3.78
CA ASP A 153 -1.60 15.19 3.24
C ASP A 153 -2.65 14.96 2.14
N ALA A 154 -3.89 15.44 2.34
CA ALA A 154 -4.94 15.36 1.33
C ALA A 154 -4.56 16.10 0.04
N GLN A 155 -3.83 17.22 0.15
CA GLN A 155 -3.30 17.91 -1.03
C GLN A 155 -2.27 17.05 -1.77
N LEU A 156 -1.37 16.35 -1.07
CA LEU A 156 -0.43 15.40 -1.69
C LEU A 156 -1.19 14.25 -2.36
N LEU A 157 -2.16 13.64 -1.66
CA LEU A 157 -2.99 12.55 -2.20
C LEU A 157 -3.80 12.97 -3.43
N CYS A 158 -4.18 14.24 -3.53
CA CYS A 158 -4.88 14.78 -4.70
C CYS A 158 -3.95 15.03 -5.90
N SER A 159 -2.77 15.62 -5.66
CA SER A 159 -1.96 16.21 -6.73
C SER A 159 -0.68 15.43 -7.07
N ARG A 160 -0.23 14.50 -6.22
CA ARG A 160 1.07 13.81 -6.36
C ARG A 160 0.97 12.28 -6.37
N GLN A 161 -0.14 11.73 -6.86
CA GLN A 161 -0.35 10.27 -6.91
C GLN A 161 0.71 9.55 -7.75
N ASP A 162 1.17 10.16 -8.85
CA ASP A 162 2.23 9.63 -9.69
C ASP A 162 3.56 9.50 -8.92
N GLU A 163 3.89 10.44 -8.06
CA GLU A 163 5.10 10.39 -7.25
C GLU A 163 5.03 9.33 -6.15
N PHE A 164 3.86 9.16 -5.51
CA PHE A 164 3.63 8.02 -4.61
C PHE A 164 3.83 6.69 -5.34
N ALA A 165 3.28 6.56 -6.54
CA ALA A 165 3.39 5.33 -7.31
C ALA A 165 4.83 5.02 -7.73
N ARG A 166 5.59 6.02 -8.18
CA ARG A 166 7.02 5.87 -8.50
C ARG A 166 7.82 5.45 -7.28
N ALA A 167 7.57 6.08 -6.13
CA ALA A 167 8.25 5.77 -4.88
C ALA A 167 7.98 4.32 -4.44
N ILE A 168 6.71 3.88 -4.48
CA ILE A 168 6.37 2.48 -4.18
C ILE A 168 7.09 1.52 -5.13
N ALA A 169 7.00 1.75 -6.45
CA ALA A 169 7.64 0.90 -7.44
C ALA A 169 9.17 0.87 -7.26
N ARG A 170 9.79 2.02 -6.94
CA ARG A 170 11.22 2.10 -6.63
C ARG A 170 11.56 1.29 -5.37
N GLY A 171 10.80 1.42 -4.30
CA GLY A 171 11.01 0.63 -3.08
C GLY A 171 10.93 -0.88 -3.33
N VAL A 172 10.03 -1.32 -4.22
CA VAL A 172 9.92 -2.73 -4.63
C VAL A 172 11.17 -3.18 -5.42
N THR A 173 11.67 -2.37 -6.35
CA THR A 173 12.88 -2.71 -7.11
C THR A 173 14.15 -2.65 -6.26
N ASP A 174 14.21 -1.75 -5.27
CA ASP A 174 15.32 -1.70 -4.32
C ASP A 174 15.35 -2.97 -3.46
N TYR A 175 14.19 -3.42 -2.97
CA TYR A 175 14.06 -4.69 -2.25
C TYR A 175 14.48 -5.89 -3.11
N GLU A 176 14.10 -5.95 -4.39
CA GLU A 176 14.54 -7.02 -5.31
C GLU A 176 16.05 -7.01 -5.51
N GLY A 177 16.68 -5.84 -5.55
CA GLY A 177 18.12 -5.68 -5.74
C GLY A 177 18.97 -6.05 -4.51
N GLU A 178 18.35 -6.14 -3.32
CA GLU A 178 19.03 -6.53 -2.07
C GLU A 178 19.00 -8.06 -1.84
N CYS A 179 18.25 -8.79 -2.63
CA CYS A 179 18.18 -10.24 -2.66
C CYS A 179 19.10 -10.80 -3.75
#